data_e82ae3d9a0949179e519c837867be7bc
#
_entry.id   e82ae3d9a0949179e519c837867be7bc
#
_cell.length_a   1.000
_cell.length_b   1.000
_cell.length_c   1.000
_cell.angle_alpha   90.00
_cell.angle_beta   90.00
_cell.angle_gamma   90.00
#
_symmetry.space_group_name_H-M   'P 1'
#
loop_
_entity.id
_entity.type
_entity.pdbx_description
1 polymer ?
#
loop_
_entity_poly.entity_id
_entity_poly.type
_entity_poly.pdbx_seq_one_letter_code
_entity_poly.pdbx_strand_id
1 'polypeptide(L)'
;MIAASTPGKVILFGEHAVVYGRPAIAAPVTQVKATASIEAARAGQGVTILATDLARVVHLRAAAPDDPLAAIVRAALAHFAVSEPDANLTVHSTIPVASGMGSGAAVSASIVRALAQFLDCAIDEAALSALVYEVEQLHHGTPSGIDNTVVVYARPVYFVRGQPIQTFGVKRPFTLVIGDTGVKSPTKIAVGDVRKAWEADRDRYERLFDRIGSIAERARAAIEAGEVEALGPLLDANHARLCELGVSSPELERLIHAAKSAGALGAKLVGGGRGGNMIALVEDATRAAVERALRDVGAKGVIVTSIE
;
A
#
# COMPACT_ATOMS: atom_id res chain seq x y z
N MET A 1 23.66 4.58 -15.98
CA MET A 1 22.29 4.69 -15.44
C MET A 1 22.07 3.56 -14.43
N ILE A 2 21.66 3.88 -13.22
CA ILE A 2 21.34 2.96 -12.13
C ILE A 2 19.83 3.00 -11.95
N ALA A 3 19.18 1.86 -11.66
CA ALA A 3 17.74 1.82 -11.45
C ALA A 3 17.36 0.90 -10.28
N ALA A 4 16.41 1.33 -9.49
CA ALA A 4 15.81 0.55 -8.40
C ALA A 4 14.28 0.58 -8.49
N SER A 5 13.66 -0.53 -8.15
CA SER A 5 12.19 -0.67 -8.17
C SER A 5 11.66 -1.13 -6.82
N THR A 6 10.44 -0.69 -6.52
CA THR A 6 9.73 -1.05 -5.29
C THR A 6 8.28 -1.40 -5.63
N PRO A 7 7.73 -2.52 -5.13
CA PRO A 7 6.37 -2.95 -5.44
C PRO A 7 5.32 -2.04 -4.81
N GLY A 8 4.10 -2.13 -5.33
CA GLY A 8 2.91 -1.67 -4.60
C GLY A 8 2.58 -2.59 -3.42
N LYS A 9 1.51 -2.27 -2.70
CA LYS A 9 1.03 -3.10 -1.57
C LYS A 9 -0.49 -3.20 -1.55
N VAL A 10 -0.98 -4.17 -0.84
CA VAL A 10 -2.40 -4.33 -0.52
C VAL A 10 -2.55 -4.71 0.95
N ILE A 11 -3.56 -4.15 1.64
CA ILE A 11 -3.93 -4.60 2.97
C ILE A 11 -4.89 -5.79 2.79
N LEU A 12 -4.49 -6.95 3.32
CA LEU A 12 -5.31 -8.15 3.29
C LEU A 12 -6.36 -8.14 4.40
N PHE A 13 -5.96 -7.75 5.60
CA PHE A 13 -6.81 -7.73 6.80
C PHE A 13 -6.38 -6.61 7.75
N GLY A 14 -7.31 -6.08 8.54
CA GLY A 14 -6.99 -5.17 9.64
C GLY A 14 -7.13 -3.68 9.33
N GLU A 15 -7.70 -3.30 8.18
CA GLU A 15 -7.97 -1.90 7.83
C GLU A 15 -8.71 -1.19 8.96
N HIS A 16 -8.46 0.09 9.14
CA HIS A 16 -8.98 0.96 10.19
C HIS A 16 -8.59 0.53 11.60
N ALA A 17 -8.78 -0.74 11.98
CA ALA A 17 -8.45 -1.26 13.31
C ALA A 17 -6.95 -1.11 13.65
N VAL A 18 -6.08 -1.15 12.64
CA VAL A 18 -4.62 -0.97 12.79
C VAL A 18 -4.26 0.42 13.36
N VAL A 19 -5.04 1.44 13.07
CA VAL A 19 -4.85 2.80 13.62
C VAL A 19 -5.06 2.81 15.13
N TYR A 20 -5.88 1.89 15.64
CA TYR A 20 -6.25 1.72 17.04
C TYR A 20 -5.49 0.56 17.73
N GLY A 21 -4.31 0.18 17.19
CA GLY A 21 -3.40 -0.79 17.79
C GLY A 21 -3.77 -2.26 17.60
N ARG A 22 -4.75 -2.57 16.76
CA ARG A 22 -5.07 -3.96 16.38
C ARG A 22 -4.20 -4.41 15.23
N PRO A 23 -3.95 -5.73 15.09
CA PRO A 23 -3.11 -6.24 14.02
C PRO A 23 -3.71 -6.03 12.63
N ALA A 24 -2.83 -5.87 11.66
CA ALA A 24 -3.15 -5.90 10.25
C ALA A 24 -2.16 -6.77 9.48
N ILE A 25 -2.61 -7.30 8.35
CA ILE A 25 -1.77 -8.01 7.40
C ILE A 25 -1.77 -7.25 6.09
N ALA A 26 -0.59 -7.00 5.55
CA ALA A 26 -0.44 -6.45 4.22
C ALA A 26 0.62 -7.22 3.44
N ALA A 27 0.49 -7.21 2.12
CA ALA A 27 1.36 -7.94 1.22
C ALA A 27 1.79 -7.07 0.04
N PRO A 28 2.97 -7.30 -0.55
CA PRO A 28 3.41 -6.62 -1.74
C PRO A 28 2.58 -7.04 -2.96
N VAL A 29 2.41 -6.11 -3.91
CA VAL A 29 1.80 -6.35 -5.22
C VAL A 29 2.88 -6.11 -6.27
N THR A 30 3.54 -7.16 -6.68
CA THR A 30 4.74 -7.10 -7.53
C THR A 30 4.44 -6.78 -9.00
N GLN A 31 3.19 -6.93 -9.45
CA GLN A 31 2.72 -6.62 -10.80
C GLN A 31 2.67 -5.11 -11.09
N VAL A 32 2.62 -4.30 -10.03
CA VAL A 32 2.71 -2.84 -10.14
C VAL A 32 3.85 -2.34 -9.25
N LYS A 33 4.64 -1.41 -9.77
CA LYS A 33 5.85 -0.94 -9.09
C LYS A 33 6.15 0.52 -9.39
N ALA A 34 6.84 1.18 -8.50
CA ALA A 34 7.56 2.42 -8.76
C ALA A 34 9.01 2.08 -9.12
N THR A 35 9.57 2.77 -10.08
CA THR A 35 10.96 2.65 -10.51
C THR A 35 11.60 4.02 -10.51
N ALA A 36 12.74 4.16 -9.84
CA ALA A 36 13.58 5.32 -9.92
C ALA A 36 14.88 4.97 -10.66
N SER A 37 15.25 5.76 -11.65
CA SER A 37 16.53 5.65 -12.36
C SER A 37 17.33 6.93 -12.19
N ILE A 38 18.65 6.81 -12.01
CA ILE A 38 19.54 7.92 -11.75
C ILE A 38 20.78 7.83 -12.63
N GLU A 39 21.24 8.99 -13.10
CA GLU A 39 22.46 9.15 -13.87
C GLU A 39 23.14 10.47 -13.51
N ALA A 40 24.43 10.57 -13.75
CA ALA A 40 25.17 11.79 -13.51
C ALA A 40 24.69 12.93 -14.45
N ALA A 41 24.60 14.14 -13.91
CA ALA A 41 24.27 15.35 -14.65
C ALA A 41 25.51 16.23 -14.86
N ARG A 42 25.31 17.42 -15.47
CA ARG A 42 26.39 18.38 -15.67
C ARG A 42 26.81 19.00 -14.33
N ALA A 43 28.10 19.27 -14.18
CA ALA A 43 28.65 19.88 -12.98
C ALA A 43 27.91 21.19 -12.62
N GLY A 44 27.55 21.34 -11.36
CA GLY A 44 26.85 22.50 -10.80
C GLY A 44 25.31 22.47 -10.99
N GLN A 45 24.75 21.47 -11.68
CA GLN A 45 23.30 21.37 -11.93
C GLN A 45 22.51 21.01 -10.68
N GLY A 46 23.10 20.27 -9.74
CA GLY A 46 22.39 19.66 -8.62
C GLY A 46 21.46 18.53 -9.06
N VAL A 47 20.54 18.12 -8.17
CA VAL A 47 19.59 17.06 -8.45
C VAL A 47 18.35 17.60 -9.15
N THR A 48 18.04 17.04 -10.33
CA THR A 48 16.78 17.27 -11.05
C THR A 48 15.96 15.97 -11.03
N ILE A 49 14.69 16.04 -10.60
CA ILE A 49 13.77 14.90 -10.51
C ILE A 49 12.70 15.05 -11.58
N LEU A 50 12.57 14.07 -12.45
CA LEU A 50 11.53 13.95 -13.47
C LEU A 50 10.52 12.87 -13.04
N ALA A 51 9.31 13.24 -12.63
CA ALA A 51 8.20 12.32 -12.40
C ALA A 51 7.37 12.19 -13.68
N THR A 52 7.61 11.13 -14.45
CA THR A 52 7.07 10.97 -15.80
C THR A 52 5.55 10.87 -15.85
N ASP A 53 4.95 10.16 -14.87
CA ASP A 53 3.51 9.93 -14.82
C ASP A 53 2.70 11.17 -14.40
N LEU A 54 3.39 12.14 -13.78
CA LEU A 54 2.80 13.40 -13.36
C LEU A 54 3.18 14.56 -14.30
N ALA A 55 3.99 14.30 -15.33
CA ALA A 55 4.59 15.30 -16.21
C ALA A 55 5.25 16.46 -15.40
N ARG A 56 5.93 16.12 -14.31
CA ARG A 56 6.44 17.06 -13.34
C ARG A 56 7.97 17.01 -13.26
N VAL A 57 8.60 18.20 -13.28
CA VAL A 57 10.03 18.37 -13.04
C VAL A 57 10.23 19.11 -11.72
N VAL A 58 11.12 18.60 -10.88
CA VAL A 58 11.46 19.20 -9.59
C VAL A 58 12.98 19.41 -9.52
N HIS A 59 13.42 20.66 -9.35
CA HIS A 59 14.81 20.98 -9.06
C HIS A 59 14.99 21.05 -7.55
N LEU A 60 15.86 20.19 -6.99
CA LEU A 60 15.97 20.00 -5.54
C LEU A 60 16.22 21.32 -4.79
N ARG A 61 17.11 22.19 -5.30
CA ARG A 61 17.46 23.48 -4.68
C ARG A 61 16.31 24.48 -4.65
N ALA A 62 15.39 24.40 -5.62
CA ALA A 62 14.25 25.31 -5.76
C ALA A 62 12.94 24.74 -5.22
N ALA A 63 12.93 23.47 -4.86
CA ALA A 63 11.72 22.79 -4.40
C ALA A 63 11.29 23.23 -3.01
N ALA A 64 9.97 23.36 -2.80
CA ALA A 64 9.38 23.63 -1.50
C ALA A 64 9.82 22.60 -0.45
N PRO A 65 9.92 22.97 0.85
CA PRO A 65 10.34 22.04 1.90
C PRO A 65 9.44 20.83 2.03
N ASP A 66 8.15 20.98 1.77
CA ASP A 66 7.10 19.96 1.85
C ASP A 66 6.84 19.20 0.54
N ASP A 67 7.64 19.48 -0.52
CA ASP A 67 7.58 18.68 -1.75
C ASP A 67 8.01 17.23 -1.49
N PRO A 68 7.16 16.21 -1.74
CA PRO A 68 7.45 14.83 -1.37
C PRO A 68 8.69 14.25 -2.05
N LEU A 69 8.88 14.57 -3.33
CA LEU A 69 10.02 14.07 -4.09
C LEU A 69 11.33 14.70 -3.64
N ALA A 70 11.28 16.00 -3.35
CA ALA A 70 12.45 16.72 -2.81
C ALA A 70 12.72 16.33 -1.35
N ALA A 71 11.69 16.14 -0.54
CA ALA A 71 11.82 15.77 0.87
C ALA A 71 12.53 14.42 1.03
N ILE A 72 12.13 13.40 0.26
CA ILE A 72 12.78 12.08 0.35
C ILE A 72 14.22 12.10 -0.15
N VAL A 73 14.55 12.89 -1.18
CA VAL A 73 15.93 13.05 -1.65
C VAL A 73 16.76 13.74 -0.57
N ARG A 74 16.26 14.83 0.03
CA ARG A 74 16.96 15.55 1.11
C ARG A 74 17.18 14.66 2.34
N ALA A 75 16.16 13.90 2.74
CA ALA A 75 16.26 12.95 3.86
C ALA A 75 17.31 11.87 3.59
N ALA A 76 17.35 11.31 2.38
CA ALA A 76 18.35 10.32 1.98
C ALA A 76 19.77 10.89 1.98
N LEU A 77 20.00 12.08 1.40
CA LEU A 77 21.31 12.74 1.39
C LEU A 77 21.79 13.05 2.82
N ALA A 78 20.89 13.52 3.68
CA ALA A 78 21.19 13.75 5.09
C ALA A 78 21.56 12.45 5.84
N HIS A 79 20.82 11.37 5.60
CA HIS A 79 21.09 10.05 6.17
C HIS A 79 22.47 9.52 5.75
N PHE A 80 22.84 9.67 4.48
CA PHE A 80 24.15 9.25 3.98
C PHE A 80 25.29 10.22 4.32
N ALA A 81 24.99 11.37 4.92
CA ALA A 81 25.96 12.44 5.21
C ALA A 81 26.72 12.91 3.95
N VAL A 82 26.03 12.95 2.80
CA VAL A 82 26.60 13.33 1.50
C VAL A 82 26.00 14.65 1.03
N SER A 83 26.84 15.52 0.44
CA SER A 83 26.39 16.73 -0.23
C SER A 83 25.58 16.40 -1.49
N GLU A 84 24.73 17.33 -1.91
CA GLU A 84 23.90 17.19 -3.12
C GLU A 84 24.78 16.90 -4.36
N PRO A 85 24.60 15.73 -5.02
CA PRO A 85 25.33 15.43 -6.24
C PRO A 85 24.72 16.12 -7.45
N ASP A 86 25.46 16.16 -8.55
CA ASP A 86 24.91 16.54 -9.86
C ASP A 86 24.29 15.30 -10.52
N ALA A 87 22.96 15.16 -10.49
CA ALA A 87 22.26 13.96 -10.97
C ALA A 87 20.89 14.27 -11.58
N ASN A 88 20.51 13.48 -12.59
CA ASN A 88 19.15 13.40 -13.13
C ASN A 88 18.48 12.14 -12.58
N LEU A 89 17.41 12.30 -11.83
CA LEU A 89 16.59 11.25 -11.24
C LEU A 89 15.26 11.19 -11.99
N THR A 90 14.98 10.06 -12.66
CA THR A 90 13.70 9.84 -13.33
C THR A 90 12.88 8.84 -12.54
N VAL A 91 11.62 9.17 -12.27
CA VAL A 91 10.66 8.33 -11.53
C VAL A 91 9.50 7.98 -12.43
N HIS A 92 9.18 6.69 -12.50
CA HIS A 92 8.02 6.14 -13.19
C HIS A 92 7.27 5.16 -12.28
N SER A 93 5.93 5.21 -12.24
CA SER A 93 5.12 4.32 -11.43
C SER A 93 3.99 3.71 -12.24
N THR A 94 3.88 2.39 -12.21
CA THR A 94 2.71 1.65 -12.72
C THR A 94 1.65 1.44 -11.62
N ILE A 95 1.91 1.89 -10.38
CA ILE A 95 0.96 1.81 -9.28
C ILE A 95 -0.12 2.88 -9.51
N PRO A 96 -1.42 2.53 -9.59
CA PRO A 96 -2.48 3.50 -9.79
C PRO A 96 -2.45 4.61 -8.73
N VAL A 97 -2.54 5.86 -9.17
CA VAL A 97 -2.48 7.03 -8.28
C VAL A 97 -3.74 7.09 -7.39
N ALA A 98 -3.56 7.39 -6.11
CA ALA A 98 -4.64 7.52 -5.12
C ALA A 98 -5.52 6.28 -4.96
N SER A 99 -5.02 5.10 -5.31
CA SER A 99 -5.72 3.81 -5.20
C SER A 99 -5.56 3.12 -3.84
N GLY A 100 -4.78 3.67 -2.90
CA GLY A 100 -4.47 3.02 -1.62
C GLY A 100 -3.43 1.90 -1.71
N MET A 101 -2.73 1.78 -2.85
CA MET A 101 -1.71 0.75 -3.08
C MET A 101 -0.28 1.19 -2.71
N GLY A 102 -0.11 2.22 -1.89
CA GLY A 102 1.19 2.64 -1.37
C GLY A 102 2.10 3.31 -2.41
N SER A 103 1.54 4.00 -3.43
CA SER A 103 2.32 4.61 -4.52
C SER A 103 3.36 5.61 -4.00
N GLY A 104 3.01 6.48 -3.05
CA GLY A 104 3.94 7.46 -2.46
C GLY A 104 5.13 6.78 -1.77
N ALA A 105 4.84 5.82 -0.89
CA ALA A 105 5.87 5.05 -0.19
C ALA A 105 6.76 4.27 -1.16
N ALA A 106 6.19 3.66 -2.22
CA ALA A 106 6.94 2.91 -3.22
C ALA A 106 7.87 3.83 -4.04
N VAL A 107 7.39 5.02 -4.43
CA VAL A 107 8.20 6.05 -5.10
C VAL A 107 9.35 6.48 -4.19
N SER A 108 9.06 6.84 -2.95
CA SER A 108 10.06 7.23 -1.97
C SER A 108 11.14 6.16 -1.77
N ALA A 109 10.74 4.91 -1.56
CA ALA A 109 11.67 3.80 -1.38
C ALA A 109 12.53 3.53 -2.62
N SER A 110 11.94 3.62 -3.83
CA SER A 110 12.70 3.44 -5.08
C SER A 110 13.75 4.55 -5.28
N ILE A 111 13.42 5.80 -4.94
CA ILE A 111 14.34 6.94 -4.98
C ILE A 111 15.53 6.71 -4.04
N VAL A 112 15.29 6.37 -2.78
CA VAL A 112 16.37 6.15 -1.81
C VAL A 112 17.27 4.99 -2.24
N ARG A 113 16.70 3.89 -2.72
CA ARG A 113 17.49 2.75 -3.23
C ARG A 113 18.36 3.12 -4.44
N ALA A 114 17.81 3.90 -5.38
CA ALA A 114 18.58 4.37 -6.53
C ALA A 114 19.70 5.32 -6.13
N LEU A 115 19.43 6.25 -5.21
CA LEU A 115 20.43 7.17 -4.64
C LEU A 115 21.52 6.42 -3.89
N ALA A 116 21.18 5.45 -3.04
CA ALA A 116 22.13 4.64 -2.29
C ALA A 116 23.13 3.94 -3.22
N GLN A 117 22.60 3.30 -4.29
CA GLN A 117 23.43 2.65 -5.31
C GLN A 117 24.31 3.66 -6.10
N PHE A 118 23.76 4.83 -6.42
CA PHE A 118 24.48 5.86 -7.16
C PHE A 118 25.63 6.48 -6.36
N LEU A 119 25.44 6.63 -5.05
CA LEU A 119 26.40 7.22 -4.11
C LEU A 119 27.34 6.18 -3.47
N ASP A 120 27.20 4.89 -3.86
CA ASP A 120 27.92 3.76 -3.24
C ASP A 120 27.74 3.71 -1.70
N CYS A 121 26.52 3.99 -1.25
CA CYS A 121 26.14 3.98 0.16
C CYS A 121 25.29 2.74 0.48
N ALA A 122 25.44 2.19 1.68
CA ALA A 122 24.60 1.11 2.18
C ALA A 122 23.40 1.69 2.95
N ILE A 123 22.24 1.05 2.81
CA ILE A 123 21.06 1.31 3.66
C ILE A 123 20.36 0.00 3.95
N ASP A 124 20.04 -0.26 5.20
CA ASP A 124 19.22 -1.40 5.59
C ASP A 124 17.71 -1.12 5.46
N GLU A 125 16.90 -2.17 5.53
CA GLU A 125 15.44 -2.07 5.37
C GLU A 125 14.80 -1.23 6.48
N ALA A 126 15.34 -1.25 7.71
CA ALA A 126 14.79 -0.50 8.83
C ALA A 126 15.02 1.00 8.66
N ALA A 127 16.24 1.42 8.32
CA ALA A 127 16.56 2.82 8.02
C ALA A 127 15.78 3.34 6.81
N LEU A 128 15.71 2.55 5.73
CA LEU A 128 14.92 2.91 4.56
C LEU A 128 13.44 3.09 4.91
N SER A 129 12.85 2.17 5.68
CA SER A 129 11.46 2.26 6.11
C SER A 129 11.21 3.49 6.98
N ALA A 130 12.16 3.86 7.86
CA ALA A 130 12.07 5.07 8.68
C ALA A 130 12.08 6.34 7.82
N LEU A 131 12.98 6.46 6.85
CA LEU A 131 13.03 7.60 5.92
C LEU A 131 11.73 7.76 5.13
N VAL A 132 11.20 6.65 4.60
CA VAL A 132 9.92 6.68 3.88
C VAL A 132 8.79 7.10 4.80
N TYR A 133 8.76 6.62 6.05
CA TYR A 133 7.74 7.00 7.03
C TYR A 133 7.75 8.49 7.36
N GLU A 134 8.92 9.10 7.52
CA GLU A 134 9.07 10.55 7.76
C GLU A 134 8.41 11.36 6.64
N VAL A 135 8.61 10.98 5.38
CA VAL A 135 7.99 11.67 4.24
C VAL A 135 6.50 11.42 4.16
N GLU A 136 6.03 10.20 4.47
CA GLU A 136 4.60 9.90 4.55
C GLU A 136 3.89 10.76 5.61
N GLN A 137 4.56 11.09 6.73
CA GLN A 137 4.01 11.98 7.76
C GLN A 137 3.76 13.40 7.24
N LEU A 138 4.62 13.93 6.35
CA LEU A 138 4.44 15.25 5.75
C LEU A 138 3.14 15.34 4.93
N HIS A 139 2.71 14.21 4.31
CA HIS A 139 1.56 14.19 3.41
C HIS A 139 0.27 13.67 4.04
N HIS A 140 0.37 12.66 4.89
CA HIS A 140 -0.78 11.96 5.45
C HIS A 140 -1.05 12.28 6.92
N GLY A 141 -0.21 13.11 7.54
CA GLY A 141 -0.33 13.53 8.93
C GLY A 141 0.01 12.41 9.92
N THR A 142 -0.87 11.43 10.09
CA THR A 142 -0.66 10.28 11.00
C THR A 142 -0.78 8.96 10.20
N PRO A 143 0.21 8.60 9.38
CA PRO A 143 0.20 7.31 8.68
C PRO A 143 0.25 6.15 9.68
N SER A 144 -0.31 5.00 9.31
CA SER A 144 -0.27 3.81 10.15
C SER A 144 1.13 3.22 10.31
N GLY A 145 2.01 3.45 9.33
CA GLY A 145 3.32 2.83 9.23
C GLY A 145 3.33 1.51 8.45
N ILE A 146 2.17 1.07 7.96
CA ILE A 146 2.08 -0.20 7.23
C ILE A 146 2.59 -0.06 5.78
N ASP A 147 2.33 1.08 5.13
CA ASP A 147 2.66 1.31 3.72
C ASP A 147 4.18 1.29 3.48
N ASN A 148 4.93 2.11 4.22
CA ASN A 148 6.39 2.13 4.16
C ASN A 148 7.00 0.76 4.49
N THR A 149 6.45 0.05 5.48
CA THR A 149 6.94 -1.26 5.87
C THR A 149 6.81 -2.28 4.73
N VAL A 150 5.60 -2.45 4.19
CA VAL A 150 5.34 -3.49 3.17
C VAL A 150 6.11 -3.24 1.88
N VAL A 151 6.16 -2.00 1.40
CA VAL A 151 6.86 -1.68 0.14
C VAL A 151 8.38 -1.82 0.27
N VAL A 152 8.93 -1.52 1.46
CA VAL A 152 10.37 -1.64 1.72
C VAL A 152 10.79 -3.09 1.90
N TYR A 153 10.10 -3.84 2.75
CA TYR A 153 10.46 -5.25 3.01
C TYR A 153 10.07 -6.18 1.84
N ALA A 154 9.15 -5.76 0.97
CA ALA A 154 8.65 -6.54 -0.17
C ALA A 154 8.24 -7.98 0.18
N ARG A 155 7.70 -8.17 1.39
CA ARG A 155 7.23 -9.44 1.97
C ARG A 155 5.90 -9.23 2.68
N PRO A 156 5.10 -10.27 2.90
CA PRO A 156 3.95 -10.19 3.78
C PRO A 156 4.35 -9.76 5.19
N VAL A 157 3.60 -8.81 5.73
CA VAL A 157 3.88 -8.18 7.02
C VAL A 157 2.68 -8.33 7.92
N TYR A 158 2.91 -8.81 9.14
CA TYR A 158 2.00 -8.69 10.25
C TYR A 158 2.41 -7.47 11.08
N PHE A 159 1.54 -6.49 11.08
CA PHE A 159 1.81 -5.17 11.62
C PHE A 159 0.90 -4.87 12.81
N VAL A 160 1.50 -4.49 13.94
CA VAL A 160 0.79 -3.92 15.09
C VAL A 160 1.48 -2.60 15.43
N ARG A 161 0.72 -1.52 15.48
CA ARG A 161 1.27 -0.19 15.73
C ARG A 161 2.05 -0.14 17.05
N GLY A 162 3.28 0.36 17.00
CA GLY A 162 4.16 0.46 18.17
C GLY A 162 4.86 -0.84 18.57
N GLN A 163 4.69 -1.91 17.81
CA GLN A 163 5.43 -3.17 17.99
C GLN A 163 6.48 -3.36 16.88
N PRO A 164 7.52 -4.19 17.12
CA PRO A 164 8.46 -4.55 16.08
C PRO A 164 7.77 -5.17 14.87
N ILE A 165 8.29 -4.85 13.69
CA ILE A 165 7.80 -5.38 12.42
C ILE A 165 8.00 -6.90 12.38
N GLN A 166 6.97 -7.64 11.99
CA GLN A 166 7.02 -9.07 11.83
C GLN A 166 6.73 -9.42 10.37
N THR A 167 7.74 -9.90 9.65
CA THR A 167 7.53 -10.57 8.36
C THR A 167 7.23 -12.04 8.61
N PHE A 168 6.42 -12.65 7.75
CA PHE A 168 6.09 -14.07 7.86
C PHE A 168 5.99 -14.72 6.48
N GLY A 169 6.13 -16.04 6.44
CA GLY A 169 6.10 -16.81 5.19
C GLY A 169 4.69 -17.21 4.78
N VAL A 170 4.47 -17.28 3.48
CA VAL A 170 3.26 -17.85 2.88
C VAL A 170 3.55 -19.31 2.54
N LYS A 171 2.93 -20.25 3.27
CA LYS A 171 3.21 -21.67 3.08
C LYS A 171 2.65 -22.22 1.76
N ARG A 172 1.51 -21.69 1.32
CA ARG A 172 0.89 -22.02 0.03
C ARG A 172 0.51 -20.71 -0.66
N PRO A 173 1.08 -20.42 -1.85
CA PRO A 173 0.70 -19.24 -2.62
C PRO A 173 -0.79 -19.17 -2.91
N PHE A 174 -1.33 -17.94 -2.97
CA PHE A 174 -2.73 -17.73 -3.31
C PHE A 174 -2.88 -16.50 -4.22
N THR A 175 -3.91 -16.56 -5.06
CA THR A 175 -4.15 -15.52 -6.09
C THR A 175 -5.25 -14.56 -5.65
N LEU A 176 -4.96 -13.28 -5.79
CA LEU A 176 -5.93 -12.19 -5.61
C LEU A 176 -6.20 -11.50 -6.94
N VAL A 177 -7.45 -11.15 -7.16
CA VAL A 177 -7.88 -10.20 -8.18
C VAL A 177 -8.22 -8.89 -7.47
N ILE A 178 -7.55 -7.81 -7.86
CA ILE A 178 -7.76 -6.46 -7.33
C ILE A 178 -8.59 -5.69 -8.35
N GLY A 179 -9.74 -5.15 -7.94
CA GLY A 179 -10.60 -4.33 -8.78
C GLY A 179 -10.60 -2.88 -8.30
N ASP A 180 -10.35 -1.94 -9.22
CA ASP A 180 -10.39 -0.50 -8.94
C ASP A 180 -11.77 0.07 -9.32
N THR A 181 -12.42 0.74 -8.37
CA THR A 181 -13.70 1.43 -8.62
C THR A 181 -13.55 2.66 -9.51
N GLY A 182 -12.33 3.23 -9.64
CA GLY A 182 -12.08 4.52 -10.28
C GLY A 182 -12.52 5.73 -9.45
N VAL A 183 -13.09 5.50 -8.27
CA VAL A 183 -13.50 6.57 -7.35
C VAL A 183 -12.35 6.85 -6.39
N LYS A 184 -11.91 8.11 -6.34
CA LYS A 184 -10.86 8.51 -5.40
C LYS A 184 -11.31 8.27 -3.96
N SER A 185 -10.49 7.57 -3.20
CA SER A 185 -10.73 7.27 -1.79
C SER A 185 -9.92 8.24 -0.92
N PRO A 186 -10.54 9.30 -0.36
CA PRO A 186 -9.85 10.21 0.53
C PRO A 186 -9.66 9.57 1.91
N THR A 187 -8.65 8.73 2.05
CA THR A 187 -8.34 7.96 3.27
C THR A 187 -8.37 8.81 4.54
N LYS A 188 -7.84 10.05 4.47
CA LYS A 188 -7.86 10.99 5.60
C LYS A 188 -9.28 11.31 6.08
N ILE A 189 -10.23 11.44 5.16
CA ILE A 189 -11.65 11.72 5.50
C ILE A 189 -12.28 10.49 6.12
N ALA A 190 -12.13 9.33 5.50
CA ALA A 190 -12.72 8.07 6.00
C ALA A 190 -12.20 7.73 7.41
N VAL A 191 -10.87 7.84 7.62
CA VAL A 191 -10.24 7.62 8.94
C VAL A 191 -10.71 8.67 9.96
N GLY A 192 -10.85 9.94 9.54
CA GLY A 192 -11.36 11.02 10.40
C GLY A 192 -12.79 10.80 10.85
N ASP A 193 -13.65 10.31 9.97
CA ASP A 193 -15.07 10.04 10.32
C ASP A 193 -15.20 8.81 11.22
N VAL A 194 -14.41 7.74 10.97
CA VAL A 194 -14.33 6.59 11.89
C VAL A 194 -13.88 7.05 13.28
N ARG A 195 -12.91 7.98 13.34
CA ARG A 195 -12.44 8.54 14.61
C ARG A 195 -13.55 9.28 15.36
N LYS A 196 -14.29 10.17 14.69
CA LYS A 196 -15.44 10.89 15.29
C LYS A 196 -16.49 9.93 15.80
N ALA A 197 -16.80 8.89 15.02
CA ALA A 197 -17.79 7.89 15.41
C ALA A 197 -17.30 7.03 16.61
N TRP A 198 -16.02 6.69 16.65
CA TRP A 198 -15.39 6.03 17.81
C TRP A 198 -15.40 6.92 19.06
N GLU A 199 -15.14 8.22 18.93
CA GLU A 199 -15.22 9.18 20.04
C GLU A 199 -16.64 9.28 20.60
N ALA A 200 -17.67 9.12 19.75
CA ALA A 200 -19.09 9.16 20.12
C ALA A 200 -19.60 7.85 20.76
N ASP A 201 -19.05 6.68 20.37
CA ASP A 201 -19.46 5.37 20.89
C ASP A 201 -18.25 4.41 20.96
N ARG A 202 -17.37 4.69 21.94
CA ARG A 202 -16.11 3.95 22.12
C ARG A 202 -16.31 2.45 22.26
N ASP A 203 -17.22 2.03 23.12
CA ASP A 203 -17.42 0.62 23.43
C ASP A 203 -17.84 -0.21 22.22
N ARG A 204 -18.68 0.35 21.37
CA ARG A 204 -19.08 -0.29 20.11
C ARG A 204 -17.90 -0.41 19.15
N TYR A 205 -17.16 0.69 18.93
CA TYR A 205 -16.07 0.73 17.97
C TYR A 205 -14.85 -0.09 18.44
N GLU A 206 -14.54 -0.09 19.74
CA GLU A 206 -13.50 -0.98 20.29
C GLU A 206 -13.82 -2.46 20.02
N ARG A 207 -15.07 -2.88 20.25
CA ARG A 207 -15.50 -4.25 19.92
C ARG A 207 -15.42 -4.56 18.42
N LEU A 208 -15.69 -3.59 17.54
CA LEU A 208 -15.51 -3.77 16.10
C LEU A 208 -14.03 -3.92 15.73
N PHE A 209 -13.16 -3.08 16.29
CA PHE A 209 -11.72 -3.18 16.08
C PHE A 209 -11.15 -4.50 16.63
N ASP A 210 -11.59 -4.97 17.79
CA ASP A 210 -11.19 -6.26 18.35
C ASP A 210 -11.59 -7.42 17.43
N ARG A 211 -12.79 -7.39 16.86
CA ARG A 211 -13.23 -8.39 15.87
C ARG A 211 -12.40 -8.37 14.61
N ILE A 212 -12.06 -7.19 14.08
CA ILE A 212 -11.19 -7.05 12.91
C ILE A 212 -9.79 -7.58 13.24
N GLY A 213 -9.24 -7.25 14.40
CA GLY A 213 -7.96 -7.75 14.88
C GLY A 213 -7.92 -9.27 14.98
N SER A 214 -8.94 -9.87 15.58
CA SER A 214 -9.05 -11.34 15.68
C SER A 214 -9.18 -12.02 14.31
N ILE A 215 -9.84 -11.38 13.34
CA ILE A 215 -9.85 -11.87 11.95
C ILE A 215 -8.44 -11.84 11.35
N ALA A 216 -7.67 -10.79 11.57
CA ALA A 216 -6.29 -10.69 11.08
C ALA A 216 -5.38 -11.76 11.71
N GLU A 217 -5.51 -12.02 13.02
CA GLU A 217 -4.77 -13.10 13.70
C GLU A 217 -5.08 -14.47 13.10
N ARG A 218 -6.35 -14.79 12.90
CA ARG A 218 -6.78 -16.04 12.28
C ARG A 218 -6.31 -16.16 10.83
N ALA A 219 -6.34 -15.05 10.08
CA ALA A 219 -5.84 -15.03 8.71
C ALA A 219 -4.33 -15.28 8.65
N ARG A 220 -3.54 -14.70 9.57
CA ARG A 220 -2.12 -15.02 9.69
C ARG A 220 -1.90 -16.51 9.91
N ALA A 221 -2.58 -17.09 10.88
CA ALA A 221 -2.46 -18.53 11.17
C ALA A 221 -2.82 -19.41 9.94
N ALA A 222 -3.88 -19.04 9.20
CA ALA A 222 -4.28 -19.74 7.98
C ALA A 222 -3.23 -19.64 6.87
N ILE A 223 -2.63 -18.45 6.66
CA ILE A 223 -1.56 -18.25 5.67
C ILE A 223 -0.32 -19.07 6.03
N GLU A 224 0.12 -19.03 7.30
CA GLU A 224 1.27 -19.79 7.79
C GLU A 224 1.02 -21.31 7.78
N ALA A 225 -0.24 -21.75 7.93
CA ALA A 225 -0.64 -23.16 7.81
C ALA A 225 -0.85 -23.62 6.35
N GLY A 226 -1.01 -22.69 5.40
CA GLY A 226 -1.34 -22.97 3.99
C GLY A 226 -2.81 -23.30 3.75
N GLU A 227 -3.70 -22.89 4.66
CA GLU A 227 -5.15 -23.10 4.62
C GLU A 227 -5.84 -21.99 3.81
N VAL A 228 -5.53 -21.92 2.51
CA VAL A 228 -5.97 -20.82 1.61
C VAL A 228 -7.49 -20.70 1.56
N GLU A 229 -8.21 -21.81 1.57
CA GLU A 229 -9.68 -21.87 1.51
C GLU A 229 -10.33 -21.19 2.75
N ALA A 230 -9.65 -21.19 3.90
CA ALA A 230 -10.11 -20.49 5.10
C ALA A 230 -10.04 -18.96 4.98
N LEU A 231 -9.22 -18.43 4.07
CA LEU A 231 -9.08 -17.00 3.87
C LEU A 231 -10.32 -16.34 3.25
N GLY A 232 -11.06 -17.07 2.40
CA GLY A 232 -12.27 -16.57 1.75
C GLY A 232 -13.32 -16.09 2.77
N PRO A 233 -13.81 -16.94 3.67
CA PRO A 233 -14.73 -16.54 4.74
C PRO A 233 -14.17 -15.45 5.67
N LEU A 234 -12.84 -15.40 5.88
CA LEU A 234 -12.21 -14.33 6.67
C LEU A 234 -12.23 -12.99 5.95
N LEU A 235 -12.03 -12.96 4.61
CA LEU A 235 -12.18 -11.74 3.81
C LEU A 235 -13.62 -11.20 3.90
N ASP A 236 -14.61 -12.06 3.73
CA ASP A 236 -16.03 -11.70 3.85
C ASP A 236 -16.37 -11.19 5.24
N ALA A 237 -15.89 -11.86 6.29
CA ALA A 237 -16.09 -11.42 7.66
C ALA A 237 -15.44 -10.06 7.94
N ASN A 238 -14.23 -9.82 7.43
CA ASN A 238 -13.56 -8.52 7.56
C ASN A 238 -14.36 -7.43 6.82
N HIS A 239 -14.84 -7.74 5.60
CA HIS A 239 -15.66 -6.81 4.82
C HIS A 239 -16.93 -6.41 5.57
N ALA A 240 -17.64 -7.37 6.14
CA ALA A 240 -18.82 -7.09 6.94
C ALA A 240 -18.54 -6.12 8.12
N ARG A 241 -17.39 -6.26 8.79
CA ARG A 241 -17.00 -5.32 9.86
C ARG A 241 -16.65 -3.94 9.31
N LEU A 242 -16.03 -3.86 8.13
CA LEU A 242 -15.75 -2.59 7.45
C LEU A 242 -17.05 -1.88 7.01
N CYS A 243 -18.07 -2.62 6.58
CA CYS A 243 -19.41 -2.08 6.33
C CYS A 243 -20.03 -1.52 7.61
N GLU A 244 -19.91 -2.21 8.76
CA GLU A 244 -20.39 -1.73 10.07
C GLU A 244 -19.67 -0.46 10.54
N LEU A 245 -18.40 -0.26 10.12
CA LEU A 245 -17.65 0.98 10.33
C LEU A 245 -18.10 2.13 9.41
N GLY A 246 -18.96 1.86 8.40
CA GLY A 246 -19.46 2.86 7.45
C GLY A 246 -18.43 3.30 6.41
N VAL A 247 -17.48 2.41 6.06
CA VAL A 247 -16.40 2.73 5.11
C VAL A 247 -16.53 2.06 3.75
N SER A 248 -17.61 1.33 3.48
CA SER A 248 -17.92 0.84 2.14
C SER A 248 -18.62 1.90 1.28
N SER A 249 -18.83 1.61 0.00
CA SER A 249 -19.57 2.44 -0.95
C SER A 249 -20.32 1.58 -1.98
N PRO A 250 -21.36 2.13 -2.65
CA PRO A 250 -22.09 1.39 -3.66
C PRO A 250 -21.20 0.81 -4.79
N GLU A 251 -20.13 1.52 -5.16
CA GLU A 251 -19.20 1.06 -6.19
C GLU A 251 -18.38 -0.13 -5.70
N LEU A 252 -17.92 -0.11 -4.45
CA LEU A 252 -17.20 -1.23 -3.84
C LEU A 252 -18.12 -2.45 -3.71
N GLU A 253 -19.34 -2.27 -3.19
CA GLU A 253 -20.33 -3.34 -3.06
C GLU A 253 -20.65 -3.99 -4.41
N ARG A 254 -20.79 -3.20 -5.49
CA ARG A 254 -21.02 -3.69 -6.84
C ARG A 254 -19.89 -4.60 -7.32
N LEU A 255 -18.62 -4.18 -7.15
CA LEU A 255 -17.46 -4.98 -7.54
C LEU A 255 -17.34 -6.26 -6.70
N ILE A 256 -17.52 -6.16 -5.38
CA ILE A 256 -17.45 -7.29 -4.45
C ILE A 256 -18.54 -8.32 -4.78
N HIS A 257 -19.78 -7.86 -5.01
CA HIS A 257 -20.88 -8.73 -5.39
C HIS A 257 -20.60 -9.45 -6.73
N ALA A 258 -20.12 -8.73 -7.73
CA ALA A 258 -19.78 -9.31 -9.03
C ALA A 258 -18.67 -10.36 -8.92
N ALA A 259 -17.61 -10.09 -8.15
CA ALA A 259 -16.52 -11.04 -7.91
C ALA A 259 -17.03 -12.33 -7.24
N LYS A 260 -17.84 -12.20 -6.19
CA LYS A 260 -18.42 -13.35 -5.48
C LYS A 260 -19.37 -14.15 -6.37
N SER A 261 -20.23 -13.50 -7.14
CA SER A 261 -21.14 -14.15 -8.10
C SER A 261 -20.38 -14.89 -9.21
N ALA A 262 -19.18 -14.46 -9.55
CA ALA A 262 -18.30 -15.09 -10.53
C ALA A 262 -17.40 -16.21 -9.94
N GLY A 263 -17.55 -16.55 -8.66
CA GLY A 263 -16.87 -17.68 -8.02
C GLY A 263 -15.63 -17.31 -7.19
N ALA A 264 -15.48 -16.06 -6.77
CA ALA A 264 -14.46 -15.73 -5.78
C ALA A 264 -14.76 -16.40 -4.43
N LEU A 265 -13.73 -16.95 -3.77
CA LEU A 265 -13.84 -17.60 -2.47
C LEU A 265 -14.24 -16.64 -1.35
N GLY A 266 -13.89 -15.36 -1.52
CA GLY A 266 -14.24 -14.27 -0.63
C GLY A 266 -13.73 -12.97 -1.21
N ALA A 267 -14.33 -11.84 -0.79
CA ALA A 267 -13.98 -10.53 -1.31
C ALA A 267 -14.20 -9.42 -0.28
N LYS A 268 -13.42 -8.35 -0.38
CA LYS A 268 -13.52 -7.19 0.53
C LYS A 268 -12.97 -5.91 -0.07
N LEU A 269 -13.40 -4.77 0.46
CA LEU A 269 -12.74 -3.49 0.21
C LEU A 269 -11.31 -3.46 0.79
N VAL A 270 -10.46 -2.56 0.27
CA VAL A 270 -9.08 -2.36 0.72
C VAL A 270 -8.83 -0.91 1.10
N GLY A 271 -8.05 -0.70 2.15
CA GLY A 271 -7.58 0.63 2.58
C GLY A 271 -8.65 1.46 3.27
N GLY A 272 -8.75 2.74 2.91
CA GLY A 272 -9.67 3.68 3.56
C GLY A 272 -11.15 3.44 3.24
N GLY A 273 -11.47 2.71 2.16
CA GLY A 273 -12.84 2.54 1.69
C GLY A 273 -13.43 3.78 1.04
N ARG A 274 -14.75 3.81 0.84
CA ARG A 274 -15.52 4.88 0.15
C ARG A 274 -15.08 5.11 -1.30
N GLY A 275 -14.53 4.11 -1.94
CA GLY A 275 -13.92 4.08 -3.25
C GLY A 275 -12.58 3.34 -3.22
N GLY A 276 -11.72 3.56 -4.22
CA GLY A 276 -10.45 2.85 -4.37
C GLY A 276 -10.64 1.39 -4.76
N ASN A 277 -9.91 0.48 -4.12
CA ASN A 277 -9.81 -0.90 -4.52
C ASN A 277 -10.64 -1.86 -3.65
N MET A 278 -10.98 -3.00 -4.27
CA MET A 278 -11.39 -4.22 -3.58
C MET A 278 -10.41 -5.36 -3.94
N ILE A 279 -10.37 -6.40 -3.12
CA ILE A 279 -9.69 -7.66 -3.42
C ILE A 279 -10.67 -8.82 -3.40
N ALA A 280 -10.42 -9.80 -4.27
CA ALA A 280 -11.14 -11.06 -4.31
C ALA A 280 -10.12 -12.21 -4.33
N LEU A 281 -10.28 -13.18 -3.43
CA LEU A 281 -9.52 -14.43 -3.43
C LEU A 281 -10.11 -15.36 -4.48
N VAL A 282 -9.28 -15.88 -5.35
CA VAL A 282 -9.72 -16.75 -6.46
C VAL A 282 -8.89 -18.01 -6.56
N GLU A 283 -9.49 -19.05 -7.11
CA GLU A 283 -8.81 -20.21 -7.64
C GLU A 283 -8.48 -20.01 -9.13
N ASP A 284 -7.54 -20.75 -9.67
CA ASP A 284 -7.19 -20.67 -11.09
C ASP A 284 -8.40 -20.89 -12.01
N ALA A 285 -9.30 -21.78 -11.62
CA ALA A 285 -10.52 -22.10 -12.36
C ALA A 285 -11.51 -20.90 -12.47
N THR A 286 -11.58 -20.06 -11.45
CA THR A 286 -12.54 -18.94 -11.38
C THR A 286 -11.91 -17.59 -11.71
N ARG A 287 -10.58 -17.48 -11.72
CA ARG A 287 -9.85 -16.23 -11.95
C ARG A 287 -10.32 -15.45 -13.15
N ALA A 288 -10.35 -16.08 -14.32
CA ALA A 288 -10.75 -15.40 -15.57
C ALA A 288 -12.22 -14.94 -15.57
N ALA A 289 -13.09 -15.67 -14.90
CA ALA A 289 -14.51 -15.30 -14.76
C ALA A 289 -14.65 -14.07 -13.83
N VAL A 290 -13.91 -14.04 -12.71
CA VAL A 290 -13.90 -12.91 -11.77
C VAL A 290 -13.32 -11.66 -12.44
N GLU A 291 -12.18 -11.77 -13.15
CA GLU A 291 -11.61 -10.63 -13.89
C GLU A 291 -12.61 -10.03 -14.88
N ARG A 292 -13.30 -10.88 -15.65
CA ARG A 292 -14.32 -10.45 -16.62
C ARG A 292 -15.47 -9.76 -15.90
N ALA A 293 -16.03 -10.40 -14.88
CA ALA A 293 -17.17 -9.86 -14.13
C ALA A 293 -16.86 -8.47 -13.54
N LEU A 294 -15.65 -8.25 -13.02
CA LEU A 294 -15.24 -6.93 -12.52
C LEU A 294 -15.22 -5.88 -13.63
N ARG A 295 -14.68 -6.22 -14.83
CA ARG A 295 -14.66 -5.30 -15.97
C ARG A 295 -16.08 -5.00 -16.47
N ASP A 296 -16.93 -6.01 -16.56
CA ASP A 296 -18.32 -5.89 -17.04
C ASP A 296 -19.17 -4.96 -16.15
N VAL A 297 -18.93 -4.93 -14.84
CA VAL A 297 -19.61 -4.01 -13.92
C VAL A 297 -18.90 -2.66 -13.74
N GLY A 298 -17.85 -2.39 -14.54
CA GLY A 298 -17.24 -1.07 -14.67
C GLY A 298 -16.02 -0.82 -13.79
N ALA A 299 -15.28 -1.86 -13.36
CA ALA A 299 -13.96 -1.66 -12.78
C ALA A 299 -13.04 -0.90 -13.75
N LYS A 300 -12.37 0.14 -13.28
CA LYS A 300 -11.47 0.98 -14.09
C LYS A 300 -10.09 0.32 -14.30
N GLY A 301 -9.72 -0.55 -13.39
CA GLY A 301 -8.51 -1.35 -13.47
C GLY A 301 -8.74 -2.70 -12.81
N VAL A 302 -8.11 -3.75 -13.35
CA VAL A 302 -8.10 -5.09 -12.76
C VAL A 302 -6.68 -5.60 -12.78
N ILE A 303 -6.15 -5.95 -11.62
CA ILE A 303 -4.80 -6.48 -11.43
C ILE A 303 -4.91 -7.87 -10.82
N VAL A 304 -4.17 -8.82 -11.35
CA VAL A 304 -4.04 -10.16 -10.76
C VAL A 304 -2.67 -10.26 -10.10
N THR A 305 -2.63 -10.70 -8.86
CA THR A 305 -1.38 -10.86 -8.11
C THR A 305 -1.36 -12.16 -7.35
N SER A 306 -0.19 -12.80 -7.27
CA SER A 306 0.08 -13.91 -6.37
C SER A 306 0.73 -13.39 -5.09
N ILE A 307 0.31 -13.91 -3.96
CA ILE A 307 0.94 -13.69 -2.66
C ILE A 307 1.72 -14.97 -2.32
N GLU A 308 3.05 -14.79 -2.16
CA GLU A 308 4.03 -15.87 -1.99
C GLU A 308 4.84 -15.71 -0.71
#